data_9a22e85349f1ec0aa6f14d5667eb6d08
#
_entry.id   9a22e85349f1ec0aa6f14d5667eb6d08
#
_cell.length_a   1.000
_cell.length_b   1.000
_cell.length_c   1.000
_cell.angle_alpha   90.00
_cell.angle_beta   90.00
_cell.angle_gamma   90.00
#
_symmetry.space_group_name_H-M   'P 1'
#
loop_
_entity.id
_entity.type
_entity.pdbx_description
1 polymer ?
#
loop_
_entity_poly.entity_id
_entity_poly.type
_entity_poly.pdbx_seq_one_letter_code
_entity_poly.pdbx_strand_id
1 'polypeptide(L)'
;VFDGIWSCASLVHVPGEEIGIIMDKVLDSLKPGGILYFSVYEGDRDGIYGGGYFYDYTEESLKRLLRHRQNAEVVKIWRTDDVRREKEDHQWLNVLVRKLI
;
A
#
# COMPACT_ATOMS: atom_id res chain seq x y z
N VAL A 1 -13.82 -12.81 7.25
CA VAL A 1 -12.87 -13.39 6.30
C VAL A 1 -13.31 -13.05 4.89
N PHE A 2 -12.40 -12.49 4.10
CA PHE A 2 -12.71 -11.94 2.80
C PHE A 2 -11.92 -12.65 1.70
N ASP A 3 -12.53 -12.77 0.51
CA ASP A 3 -11.84 -13.26 -0.69
C ASP A 3 -10.94 -12.18 -1.29
N GLY A 4 -11.31 -10.93 -1.12
CA GLY A 4 -10.53 -9.80 -1.62
C GLY A 4 -10.78 -8.55 -0.80
N ILE A 5 -9.76 -7.70 -0.72
CA ILE A 5 -9.84 -6.40 -0.07
C ILE A 5 -9.30 -5.37 -1.06
N TRP A 6 -10.03 -4.28 -1.21
CA TRP A 6 -9.70 -3.21 -2.12
C TRP A 6 -9.56 -1.92 -1.33
N SER A 7 -8.36 -1.34 -1.35
CA SER A 7 -8.08 -0.11 -0.63
C SER A 7 -7.39 0.87 -1.56
N CYS A 8 -8.12 1.90 -1.99
CA CYS A 8 -7.57 2.95 -2.84
C CYS A 8 -7.27 4.17 -2.01
N ALA A 9 -6.00 4.58 -2.00
CA ALA A 9 -5.53 5.84 -1.41
C ALA A 9 -5.67 5.96 0.10
N SER A 10 -6.34 5.05 0.80
CA SER A 10 -6.56 5.19 2.23
C SER A 10 -5.28 5.04 3.06
N LEU A 11 -4.29 4.31 2.55
CA LEU A 11 -3.05 4.06 3.27
C LEU A 11 -2.03 5.19 3.18
N VAL A 12 -2.27 6.19 2.33
CA VAL A 12 -1.31 7.29 2.16
C VAL A 12 -1.19 8.18 3.41
N HIS A 13 -2.19 8.16 4.28
CA HIS A 13 -2.21 8.95 5.51
C HIS A 13 -1.77 8.15 6.74
N VAL A 14 -1.37 6.90 6.58
CA VAL A 14 -0.94 6.05 7.69
C VAL A 14 0.55 6.24 7.94
N PRO A 15 0.98 6.60 9.16
CA PRO A 15 2.40 6.70 9.48
C PRO A 15 3.11 5.37 9.23
N GLY A 16 4.37 5.45 8.77
CA GLY A 16 5.14 4.25 8.45
C GLY A 16 5.32 3.29 9.60
N GLU A 17 5.32 3.80 10.83
CA GLU A 17 5.43 2.97 12.03
C GLU A 17 4.17 2.16 12.33
N GLU A 18 3.03 2.55 11.76
CA GLU A 18 1.75 1.87 11.97
C GLU A 18 1.36 0.95 10.83
N ILE A 19 1.97 1.12 9.65
CA ILE A 19 1.55 0.39 8.45
C ILE A 19 1.74 -1.12 8.60
N GLY A 20 2.76 -1.54 9.32
CA GLY A 20 3.01 -2.96 9.56
C GLY A 20 1.87 -3.62 10.31
N ILE A 21 1.35 -2.96 11.34
CA ILE A 21 0.25 -3.48 12.15
C ILE A 21 -1.02 -3.56 11.31
N ILE A 22 -1.29 -2.53 10.52
CA ILE A 22 -2.47 -2.48 9.65
C ILE A 22 -2.38 -3.57 8.59
N MET A 23 -1.21 -3.74 7.99
CA MET A 23 -0.99 -4.76 6.96
C MET A 23 -1.23 -6.17 7.53
N ASP A 24 -0.75 -6.44 8.73
CA ASP A 24 -0.98 -7.72 9.38
C ASP A 24 -2.46 -7.99 9.61
N LYS A 25 -3.20 -6.98 10.08
CA LYS A 25 -4.64 -7.11 10.29
C LYS A 25 -5.40 -7.35 8.99
N VAL A 26 -5.02 -6.65 7.94
CA VAL A 26 -5.64 -6.79 6.62
C VAL A 26 -5.39 -8.18 6.07
N LEU A 27 -4.15 -8.67 6.14
CA LEU A 27 -3.81 -9.99 5.65
C LEU A 27 -4.52 -11.08 6.45
N ASP A 28 -4.65 -10.91 7.77
CA ASP A 28 -5.38 -11.87 8.60
C ASP A 28 -6.87 -11.94 8.23
N SER A 29 -7.41 -10.88 7.65
CA SER A 29 -8.81 -10.84 7.21
C SER A 29 -9.04 -11.54 5.88
N LEU A 30 -7.98 -11.87 5.14
CA LEU A 30 -8.10 -12.55 3.85
C LEU A 30 -8.11 -14.06 4.03
N LYS A 31 -8.91 -14.74 3.20
CA LYS A 31 -8.83 -16.19 3.05
C LYS A 31 -7.52 -16.55 2.35
N PRO A 32 -6.98 -17.74 2.59
CA PRO A 32 -5.86 -18.24 1.78
C PRO A 32 -6.22 -18.17 0.30
N GLY A 33 -5.33 -17.62 -0.51
CA GLY A 33 -5.58 -17.36 -1.93
C GLY A 33 -6.29 -16.05 -2.20
N GLY A 34 -6.72 -15.35 -1.17
CA GLY A 34 -7.38 -14.05 -1.33
C GLY A 34 -6.42 -12.97 -1.80
N ILE A 35 -6.97 -11.92 -2.39
CA ILE A 35 -6.21 -10.85 -3.01
C ILE A 35 -6.43 -9.54 -2.27
N LEU A 36 -5.35 -8.83 -2.00
CA LEU A 36 -5.37 -7.46 -1.51
C LEU A 36 -4.86 -6.54 -2.63
N TYR A 37 -5.65 -5.54 -2.96
CA TYR A 37 -5.20 -4.43 -3.78
C TYR A 37 -5.11 -3.18 -2.93
N PHE A 38 -4.01 -2.45 -3.04
CA PHE A 38 -3.93 -1.12 -2.46
C PHE A 38 -3.04 -0.21 -3.31
N SER A 39 -3.18 1.10 -3.09
CA SER A 39 -2.35 2.09 -3.76
C SER A 39 -1.82 3.08 -2.74
N VAL A 40 -0.59 3.54 -2.99
CA VAL A 40 0.08 4.56 -2.18
C VAL A 40 0.79 5.53 -3.13
N TYR A 41 1.14 6.71 -2.63
CA TYR A 41 1.94 7.65 -3.42
C TYR A 41 3.40 7.19 -3.46
N GLU A 42 4.00 7.34 -4.63
CA GLU A 42 5.44 7.17 -4.78
C GLU A 42 6.12 8.47 -4.41
N GLY A 43 7.14 8.40 -3.57
CA GLY A 43 7.90 9.57 -3.16
C GLY A 43 8.63 9.35 -1.85
N ASP A 44 8.93 10.43 -1.19
CA ASP A 44 9.71 10.41 0.06
C ASP A 44 9.10 11.26 1.17
N ARG A 45 7.84 11.64 1.05
CA ARG A 45 7.19 12.41 2.11
C ARG A 45 6.99 11.55 3.35
N ASP A 46 7.23 12.16 4.50
CA ASP A 46 6.95 11.55 5.80
C ASP A 46 6.70 12.69 6.77
N GLY A 47 5.44 13.09 6.90
CA GLY A 47 5.09 14.21 7.75
C GLY A 47 3.81 14.90 7.30
N ILE A 48 3.64 16.13 7.78
CA ILE A 48 2.44 16.92 7.51
C ILE A 48 2.66 17.80 6.29
N TYR A 49 1.80 17.65 5.30
CA TYR A 49 1.82 18.42 4.06
C TYR A 49 0.38 18.86 3.74
N GLY A 50 0.18 20.14 3.48
CA GLY A 50 -1.13 20.64 3.10
C GLY A 50 -2.24 20.34 4.10
N GLY A 51 -1.91 20.31 5.40
CA GLY A 51 -2.88 20.07 6.46
C GLY A 51 -3.17 18.62 6.79
N GLY A 52 -2.52 17.68 6.11
CA GLY A 52 -2.67 16.25 6.39
C GLY A 52 -1.34 15.53 6.48
N TYR A 53 -1.32 14.39 7.12
CA TYR A 53 -0.13 13.55 7.21
C TYR A 53 -0.03 12.69 5.96
N PHE A 54 1.17 12.62 5.38
CA PHE A 54 1.46 11.78 4.22
C PHE A 54 2.70 10.94 4.48
N TYR A 55 2.64 9.67 4.10
CA TYR A 55 3.78 8.78 4.09
C TYR A 55 3.86 8.17 2.69
N ASP A 56 4.90 8.56 1.95
CA ASP A 56 5.10 8.07 0.59
C ASP A 56 5.97 6.81 0.62
N TYR A 57 5.90 6.06 -0.46
CA TYR A 57 6.63 4.81 -0.61
C TYR A 57 7.44 4.82 -1.89
N THR A 58 8.52 4.05 -1.89
CA THR A 58 9.20 3.64 -3.11
C THR A 58 8.84 2.19 -3.38
N GLU A 59 9.09 1.72 -4.60
CA GLU A 59 8.90 0.30 -4.91
C GLU A 59 9.73 -0.57 -3.96
N GLU A 60 10.96 -0.13 -3.66
CA GLU A 60 11.82 -0.85 -2.73
C GLU A 60 11.26 -0.90 -1.31
N SER A 61 10.75 0.23 -0.80
CA SER A 61 10.21 0.26 0.55
C SER A 61 8.94 -0.58 0.67
N LEU A 62 8.12 -0.63 -0.38
CA LEU A 62 6.96 -1.51 -0.42
C LEU A 62 7.36 -2.98 -0.43
N LYS A 63 8.34 -3.34 -1.21
CA LYS A 63 8.86 -4.71 -1.24
C LYS A 63 9.42 -5.12 0.11
N ARG A 64 10.11 -4.19 0.78
CA ARG A 64 10.66 -4.44 2.11
C ARG A 64 9.54 -4.66 3.13
N LEU A 65 8.50 -3.83 3.10
CA LEU A 65 7.35 -3.98 3.97
C LEU A 65 6.70 -5.36 3.81
N LEU A 66 6.52 -5.80 2.57
CA LEU A 66 5.81 -7.05 2.28
C LEU A 66 6.71 -8.28 2.41
N ARG A 67 8.02 -8.13 2.26
CA ARG A 67 8.98 -9.23 2.37
C ARG A 67 8.94 -9.91 3.73
N HIS A 68 8.65 -9.16 4.78
CA HIS A 68 8.60 -9.68 6.14
C HIS A 68 7.30 -10.44 6.44
N ARG A 69 6.37 -10.48 5.49
CA ARG A 69 5.10 -11.19 5.65
C ARG A 69 5.16 -12.50 4.89
N GLN A 70 5.53 -13.56 5.62
CA GLN A 70 5.70 -14.88 5.00
C GLN A 70 4.41 -15.48 4.49
N ASN A 71 3.28 -14.99 4.95
CA ASN A 71 1.97 -15.48 4.53
C ASN A 71 1.41 -14.74 3.31
N ALA A 72 2.22 -13.95 2.64
CA ALA A 72 1.77 -13.17 1.49
C ALA A 72 2.84 -13.10 0.42
N GLU A 73 2.41 -12.97 -0.84
CA GLU A 73 3.33 -12.72 -1.94
C GLU A 73 2.86 -11.52 -2.76
N VAL A 74 3.81 -10.73 -3.23
CA VAL A 74 3.54 -9.63 -4.14
C VAL A 74 3.33 -10.21 -5.53
N VAL A 75 2.14 -10.03 -6.08
CA VAL A 75 1.81 -10.50 -7.42
C VAL A 75 2.28 -9.50 -8.46
N LYS A 76 2.03 -8.21 -8.20
CA LYS A 76 2.37 -7.16 -9.16
C LYS A 76 2.47 -5.82 -8.46
N ILE A 77 3.43 -5.00 -8.90
CA ILE A 77 3.54 -3.59 -8.53
C ILE A 77 3.63 -2.81 -9.85
N TRP A 78 2.81 -1.76 -9.98
CA TRP A 78 2.89 -0.90 -11.17
C TRP A 78 2.56 0.54 -10.80
N ARG A 79 2.94 1.47 -11.68
CA ARG A 79 2.75 2.90 -11.48
C ARG A 79 1.62 3.42 -12.34
N THR A 80 0.85 4.35 -11.78
CA THR A 80 -0.11 5.13 -12.55
C THR A 80 0.05 6.60 -12.18
N ASP A 81 -0.26 7.49 -13.12
CA ASP A 81 -0.17 8.91 -12.89
C ASP A 81 -1.39 9.38 -12.08
N ASP A 82 -1.16 10.39 -11.22
CA ASP A 82 -2.26 11.06 -10.55
C ASP A 82 -2.86 12.07 -11.55
N VAL A 83 -4.12 11.86 -11.92
CA VAL A 83 -4.78 12.65 -12.95
C VAL A 83 -5.25 14.03 -12.47
N ARG A 84 -5.16 14.32 -11.20
CA ARG A 84 -5.53 15.63 -10.65
C ARG A 84 -4.45 16.65 -11.00
N ARG A 85 -4.87 17.83 -11.42
CA ARG A 85 -3.94 18.87 -11.90
C ARG A 85 -2.87 19.25 -10.88
N GLU A 86 -3.26 19.42 -9.64
CA GLU A 86 -2.33 19.79 -8.57
C GLU A 86 -1.40 18.67 -8.16
N LYS A 87 -1.54 17.51 -8.77
CA LYS A 87 -0.76 16.31 -8.45
C LYS A 87 -0.03 15.74 -9.66
N GLU A 88 0.15 16.53 -10.70
CA GLU A 88 0.72 16.01 -11.96
C GLU A 88 2.13 15.45 -11.82
N ASP A 89 2.88 15.86 -10.79
CA ASP A 89 4.22 15.32 -10.53
C ASP A 89 4.20 14.08 -9.63
N HIS A 90 3.03 13.67 -9.18
CA HIS A 90 2.91 12.51 -8.29
C HIS A 90 2.45 11.29 -9.06
N GLN A 91 2.98 10.15 -8.68
CA GLN A 91 2.56 8.87 -9.24
C GLN A 91 2.06 7.97 -8.12
N TRP A 92 1.13 7.10 -8.47
CA TRP A 92 0.62 6.07 -7.58
C TRP A 92 1.41 4.78 -7.79
N LEU A 93 1.77 4.14 -6.70
CA LEU A 93 2.21 2.75 -6.72
C LEU A 93 1.02 1.88 -6.38
N ASN A 94 0.70 0.97 -7.29
CA ASN A 94 -0.41 0.04 -7.14
C ASN A 94 0.16 -1.33 -6.84
N VAL A 95 -0.44 -2.03 -5.90
CA VAL A 95 0.10 -3.30 -5.42
C VAL A 95 -1.00 -4.35 -5.35
N LEU A 96 -0.72 -5.52 -5.93
CA LEU A 96 -1.54 -6.71 -5.75
C LEU A 96 -0.77 -7.70 -4.89
N VAL A 97 -1.39 -8.16 -3.83
CA VAL A 97 -0.82 -9.13 -2.90
C VAL A 97 -1.76 -10.32 -2.79
N ARG A 98 -1.20 -11.52 -2.82
CA ARG A 98 -1.97 -12.75 -2.60
C ARG A 98 -1.63 -13.33 -1.24
N LYS A 99 -2.65 -13.70 -0.50
CA LYS A 99 -2.43 -14.40 0.76
C LYS A 99 -2.16 -15.88 0.47
N LEU A 100 -1.06 -16.40 1.04
CA LEU A 100 -0.63 -17.78 0.79
C LEU A 100 -1.24 -18.77 1.77
N ILE A 101 -1.27 -18.41 3.03
CA ILE A 101 -1.76 -19.31 4.09
C ILE A 101 -2.46 -18.52 5.20
#